data_96156b7a101b05f2c92baadfce7cc966
#
_entry.id   96156b7a101b05f2c92baadfce7cc966
#
_cell.length_a   1.000
_cell.length_b   1.000
_cell.length_c   1.000
_cell.angle_alpha   90.00
_cell.angle_beta   90.00
_cell.angle_gamma   90.00
#
_symmetry.space_group_name_H-M   'P 1'
#
loop_
_entity.id
_entity.type
_entity.pdbx_description
1 polymer ?
#
loop_
_entity_poly.entity_id
_entity_poly.type
_entity_poly.pdbx_seq_one_letter_code
_entity_poly.pdbx_strand_id
1 'polypeptide(L)'
;HHAFWIHPNNPNFIIDGNDGGIGITRDKGKTWIFDEKLPVGQFYHINTDNETPYHVMGGMQDNGTWRGPAYTWMSGGIKNYYWENIWGGDGFDAMPDPDDASWIYAMSQGGSVGKYNIKTGESWYMKPPQLDEKTMLRFNWNAAMAQDPHSNSTIYYGSQFLHKSTNKGA
;
A
#
# COMPACT_ATOMS: atom_id res chain seq x y z
N HIS A 1 13.64 11.12 -7.69
CA HIS A 1 14.33 10.70 -8.92
C HIS A 1 15.38 9.65 -8.57
N HIS A 2 15.30 8.45 -9.17
CA HIS A 2 16.17 7.32 -8.84
C HIS A 2 17.04 6.88 -10.01
N ALA A 3 16.64 7.18 -11.23
CA ALA A 3 17.38 6.86 -12.44
C ALA A 3 17.33 8.03 -13.42
N PHE A 4 18.46 8.31 -14.04
CA PHE A 4 18.57 9.41 -14.98
C PHE A 4 19.48 9.02 -16.14
N TRP A 5 19.00 9.13 -17.37
CA TRP A 5 19.76 8.79 -18.55
C TRP A 5 19.65 9.89 -19.61
N ILE A 6 20.80 10.28 -20.14
CA ILE A 6 20.90 11.25 -21.25
C ILE A 6 21.40 10.52 -22.49
N HIS A 7 20.72 10.71 -23.59
CA HIS A 7 21.12 10.09 -24.86
C HIS A 7 22.52 10.58 -25.27
N PRO A 8 23.51 9.67 -25.55
CA PRO A 8 24.90 10.05 -25.76
C PRO A 8 25.15 10.97 -26.94
N ASN A 9 24.33 10.87 -28.00
CA ASN A 9 24.49 11.67 -29.21
C ASN A 9 23.39 12.76 -29.37
N ASN A 10 22.47 12.86 -28.44
CA ASN A 10 21.42 13.88 -28.47
C ASN A 10 21.07 14.34 -27.05
N PRO A 11 21.73 15.36 -26.53
CA PRO A 11 21.53 15.82 -25.16
C PRO A 11 20.15 16.46 -24.90
N ASN A 12 19.34 16.64 -25.92
CA ASN A 12 17.96 17.05 -25.74
C ASN A 12 17.05 15.91 -25.26
N PHE A 13 17.45 14.64 -25.51
CA PHE A 13 16.68 13.48 -25.14
C PHE A 13 17.19 12.92 -23.80
N ILE A 14 16.31 12.97 -22.79
CA ILE A 14 16.58 12.52 -21.44
C ILE A 14 15.43 11.66 -20.99
N ILE A 15 15.74 10.61 -20.24
CA ILE A 15 14.78 9.75 -19.54
C ILE A 15 15.07 9.82 -18.04
N ASP A 16 14.05 10.04 -17.26
CA ASP A 16 14.05 10.08 -15.80
C ASP A 16 13.13 9.01 -15.25
N GLY A 17 13.63 8.25 -14.29
CA GLY A 17 12.84 7.30 -13.51
C GLY A 17 12.68 7.79 -12.08
N ASN A 18 11.45 7.80 -11.59
CA ASN A 18 11.11 8.21 -10.23
C ASN A 18 10.02 7.32 -9.63
N ASP A 19 9.60 7.59 -8.40
CA ASP A 19 8.63 6.79 -7.66
C ASP A 19 7.28 6.64 -8.35
N GLY A 20 6.89 7.62 -9.17
CA GLY A 20 5.60 7.64 -9.86
C GLY A 20 5.64 7.09 -11.30
N GLY A 21 6.84 6.85 -11.90
CA GLY A 21 6.92 6.36 -13.27
C GLY A 21 8.13 6.85 -14.05
N ILE A 22 7.95 7.02 -15.34
CA ILE A 22 9.00 7.44 -16.28
C ILE A 22 8.66 8.81 -16.89
N GLY A 23 9.58 9.75 -16.74
CA GLY A 23 9.57 11.03 -17.43
C GLY A 23 10.46 10.99 -18.67
N ILE A 24 9.96 11.49 -19.81
CA ILE A 24 10.72 11.60 -21.05
C ILE A 24 10.69 13.04 -21.54
N THR A 25 11.86 13.61 -21.79
CA THR A 25 11.99 14.91 -22.47
C THR A 25 12.78 14.79 -23.76
N ARG A 26 12.46 15.64 -24.74
CA ARG A 26 13.19 15.73 -26.02
C ARG A 26 13.74 17.13 -26.28
N ASP A 27 13.67 18.00 -25.28
CA ASP A 27 14.01 19.44 -25.37
C ASP A 27 14.81 19.93 -24.14
N LYS A 28 15.63 19.05 -23.53
CA LYS A 28 16.44 19.33 -22.32
C LYS A 28 15.61 19.70 -21.09
N GLY A 29 14.44 19.07 -20.91
CA GLY A 29 13.62 19.29 -19.74
C GLY A 29 12.71 20.50 -19.76
N LYS A 30 12.56 21.17 -20.92
CA LYS A 30 11.58 22.26 -21.04
C LYS A 30 10.16 21.72 -21.02
N THR A 31 9.93 20.57 -21.64
CA THR A 31 8.68 19.81 -21.57
C THR A 31 8.95 18.35 -21.22
N TRP A 32 8.02 17.73 -20.51
CA TRP A 32 8.10 16.34 -20.10
C TRP A 32 6.83 15.58 -20.50
N ILE A 33 7.01 14.38 -21.03
CA ILE A 33 5.97 13.37 -21.15
C ILE A 33 6.16 12.44 -19.96
N PHE A 34 5.17 12.33 -19.12
CA PHE A 34 5.20 11.43 -17.96
C PHE A 34 4.30 10.21 -18.22
N ASP A 35 4.85 9.02 -18.10
CA ASP A 35 4.11 7.77 -18.27
C ASP A 35 3.76 7.18 -16.92
N GLU A 36 2.51 7.37 -16.50
CA GLU A 36 1.91 6.82 -15.29
C GLU A 36 1.27 5.43 -15.51
N LYS A 37 1.31 4.93 -16.75
CA LYS A 37 0.56 3.72 -17.15
C LYS A 37 1.42 2.47 -17.21
N LEU A 38 2.60 2.50 -16.62
CA LEU A 38 3.46 1.33 -16.52
C LEU A 38 2.74 0.25 -15.68
N PRO A 39 2.60 -0.97 -16.19
CA PRO A 39 1.90 -2.05 -15.49
C PRO A 39 2.81 -2.72 -14.46
N VAL A 40 3.43 -1.94 -13.58
CA VAL A 40 4.37 -2.41 -12.55
C VAL A 40 4.10 -1.68 -11.23
N GLY A 41 4.37 -2.37 -10.12
CA GLY A 41 4.32 -1.80 -8.78
C GLY A 41 5.36 -2.48 -7.89
N GLN A 42 6.07 -1.72 -7.08
CA GLN A 42 7.05 -2.22 -6.12
C GLN A 42 6.41 -2.30 -4.74
N PHE A 43 5.90 -3.48 -4.39
CA PHE A 43 5.28 -3.71 -3.10
C PHE A 43 6.30 -4.06 -2.03
N TYR A 44 6.09 -3.55 -0.80
CA TYR A 44 6.85 -3.98 0.39
C TYR A 44 6.40 -5.35 0.88
N HIS A 45 5.09 -5.52 1.02
CA HIS A 45 4.45 -6.77 1.45
C HIS A 45 3.26 -7.05 0.55
N ILE A 46 2.95 -8.33 0.36
CA ILE A 46 1.82 -8.78 -0.46
C ILE A 46 1.02 -9.80 0.35
N ASN A 47 -0.29 -9.60 0.42
CA ASN A 47 -1.26 -10.53 0.97
C ASN A 47 -2.38 -10.81 -0.03
N THR A 48 -3.14 -11.86 0.23
CA THR A 48 -4.30 -12.25 -0.56
C THR A 48 -5.49 -12.48 0.35
N ASP A 49 -6.71 -12.22 -0.15
CA ASP A 49 -7.93 -12.65 0.54
C ASP A 49 -8.27 -14.12 0.20
N ASN A 50 -9.30 -14.65 0.86
CA ASN A 50 -9.77 -16.03 0.69
C ASN A 50 -10.93 -16.14 -0.33
N GLU A 51 -11.17 -15.12 -1.13
CA GLU A 51 -12.23 -15.14 -2.14
C GLU A 51 -11.83 -15.98 -3.37
N THR A 52 -12.80 -16.29 -4.23
CA THR A 52 -12.54 -17.01 -5.48
C THR A 52 -13.24 -16.29 -6.63
N PRO A 53 -12.50 -15.67 -7.56
CA PRO A 53 -11.04 -15.46 -7.56
C PRO A 53 -10.57 -14.57 -6.42
N TYR A 54 -9.39 -14.82 -5.90
CA TYR A 54 -8.82 -14.02 -4.82
C TYR A 54 -8.33 -12.65 -5.33
N HIS A 55 -8.13 -11.73 -4.39
CA HIS A 55 -7.51 -10.45 -4.66
C HIS A 55 -6.12 -10.38 -4.04
N VAL A 56 -5.27 -9.59 -4.66
CA VAL A 56 -3.93 -9.26 -4.18
C VAL A 56 -3.96 -7.86 -3.58
N MET A 57 -3.29 -7.67 -2.46
CA MET A 57 -3.18 -6.37 -1.81
C MET A 57 -1.82 -6.14 -1.18
N GLY A 58 -1.43 -4.89 -1.07
CA GLY A 58 -0.16 -4.51 -0.45
C GLY A 58 0.13 -3.03 -0.59
N GLY A 59 1.15 -2.58 0.10
CA GLY A 59 1.58 -1.19 0.14
C GLY A 59 2.87 -0.94 -0.62
N MET A 60 3.00 0.27 -1.12
CA MET A 60 4.17 0.78 -1.84
C MET A 60 4.62 2.09 -1.24
N GLN A 61 5.92 2.33 -1.18
CA GLN A 61 6.44 3.63 -0.80
C GLN A 61 5.97 4.70 -1.78
N ASP A 62 5.59 5.87 -1.26
CA ASP A 62 5.10 7.05 -1.99
C ASP A 62 3.79 6.85 -2.78
N ASN A 63 3.32 5.62 -2.93
CA ASN A 63 2.21 5.28 -3.81
C ASN A 63 0.99 4.65 -3.09
N GLY A 64 0.98 4.63 -1.76
CA GLY A 64 -0.15 4.13 -0.96
C GLY A 64 -0.28 2.61 -0.95
N THR A 65 -1.45 2.15 -0.53
CA THR A 65 -1.80 0.72 -0.43
C THR A 65 -2.93 0.41 -1.40
N TRP A 66 -2.77 -0.66 -2.15
CA TRP A 66 -3.66 -1.03 -3.25
C TRP A 66 -4.17 -2.45 -3.12
N ARG A 67 -5.37 -2.66 -3.63
CA ARG A 67 -6.01 -3.97 -3.79
C ARG A 67 -6.45 -4.14 -5.24
N GLY A 68 -6.26 -5.32 -5.81
CA GLY A 68 -6.69 -5.63 -7.16
C GLY A 68 -6.97 -7.11 -7.35
N PRO A 69 -7.68 -7.50 -8.43
CA PRO A 69 -8.00 -8.88 -8.70
C PRO A 69 -6.76 -9.66 -9.14
N ALA A 70 -6.65 -10.92 -8.73
CA ALA A 70 -5.65 -11.84 -9.26
C ALA A 70 -6.03 -12.39 -10.65
N TYR A 71 -7.30 -12.28 -11.04
CA TYR A 71 -7.83 -12.80 -12.29
C TYR A 71 -8.98 -11.94 -12.83
N THR A 72 -9.11 -11.89 -14.14
CA THR A 72 -10.28 -11.31 -14.83
C THR A 72 -10.66 -12.13 -16.05
N TRP A 73 -11.98 -12.27 -16.27
CA TRP A 73 -12.56 -12.87 -17.48
C TRP A 73 -12.57 -11.90 -18.68
N MET A 74 -12.29 -10.63 -18.45
CA MET A 74 -12.37 -9.62 -19.49
C MET A 74 -11.21 -9.73 -20.48
N SER A 75 -11.51 -9.62 -21.76
CA SER A 75 -10.49 -9.51 -22.81
C SER A 75 -9.57 -8.31 -22.56
N GLY A 76 -8.27 -8.53 -22.66
CA GLY A 76 -7.24 -7.52 -22.42
C GLY A 76 -6.67 -7.55 -21.01
N GLY A 77 -7.06 -8.53 -20.17
CA GLY A 77 -6.45 -8.77 -18.86
C GLY A 77 -6.82 -7.76 -17.78
N ILE A 78 -6.07 -7.78 -16.70
CA ILE A 78 -6.22 -6.85 -15.56
C ILE A 78 -5.74 -5.47 -15.98
N LYS A 79 -6.59 -4.47 -15.79
CA LYS A 79 -6.30 -3.07 -16.13
C LYS A 79 -6.22 -2.21 -14.88
N ASN A 80 -5.61 -1.03 -14.98
CA ASN A 80 -5.39 -0.12 -13.85
C ASN A 80 -6.68 0.22 -13.09
N TYR A 81 -7.80 0.37 -13.77
CA TYR A 81 -9.07 0.70 -13.12
C TYR A 81 -9.69 -0.44 -12.28
N TYR A 82 -9.12 -1.65 -12.30
CA TYR A 82 -9.49 -2.72 -11.38
C TYR A 82 -8.78 -2.62 -10.02
N TRP A 83 -7.71 -1.79 -9.95
CA TRP A 83 -6.98 -1.56 -8.72
C TRP A 83 -7.62 -0.43 -7.94
N GLU A 84 -7.84 -0.66 -6.66
CA GLU A 84 -8.43 0.27 -5.72
C GLU A 84 -7.37 0.72 -4.70
N ASN A 85 -7.20 2.05 -4.55
CA ASN A 85 -6.38 2.60 -3.48
C ASN A 85 -7.19 2.52 -2.18
N ILE A 86 -6.68 1.76 -1.21
CA ILE A 86 -7.38 1.47 0.05
C ILE A 86 -6.79 2.24 1.25
N TRP A 87 -5.55 2.72 1.13
CA TRP A 87 -4.91 3.51 2.19
C TRP A 87 -3.84 4.43 1.62
N GLY A 88 -3.70 5.63 2.19
CA GLY A 88 -2.73 6.62 1.74
C GLY A 88 -1.37 6.54 2.44
N GLY A 89 -0.47 7.43 2.06
CA GLY A 89 0.90 7.51 2.59
C GLY A 89 1.86 6.49 1.97
N ASP A 90 2.98 6.23 2.64
CA ASP A 90 3.84 5.10 2.29
C ASP A 90 3.18 3.82 2.76
N GLY A 91 2.66 3.05 1.82
CA GLY A 91 1.97 1.81 2.14
C GLY A 91 2.94 0.68 2.46
N PHE A 92 2.56 -0.18 3.40
CA PHE A 92 3.36 -1.35 3.79
C PHE A 92 2.50 -2.61 3.77
N ASP A 93 2.00 -3.02 4.93
CA ASP A 93 1.16 -4.20 5.05
C ASP A 93 -0.31 -3.87 4.80
N ALA A 94 -0.99 -4.82 4.17
CA ALA A 94 -2.44 -4.81 4.01
C ALA A 94 -2.94 -6.24 4.25
N MET A 95 -3.81 -6.44 5.23
CA MET A 95 -4.32 -7.76 5.61
C MET A 95 -5.84 -7.78 5.51
N PRO A 96 -6.44 -8.74 4.79
CA PRO A 96 -7.89 -8.89 4.77
C PRO A 96 -8.38 -9.40 6.13
N ASP A 97 -9.57 -8.96 6.56
CA ASP A 97 -10.24 -9.58 7.70
C ASP A 97 -10.64 -11.02 7.34
N PRO A 98 -10.27 -12.02 8.17
CA PRO A 98 -10.54 -13.41 7.86
C PRO A 98 -12.02 -13.80 7.78
N ASP A 99 -12.89 -13.05 8.45
CA ASP A 99 -14.34 -13.30 8.50
C ASP A 99 -15.12 -12.52 7.43
N ASP A 100 -14.57 -11.38 6.98
CA ASP A 100 -15.21 -10.52 5.98
C ASP A 100 -14.15 -9.82 5.13
N ALA A 101 -13.87 -10.37 3.96
CA ALA A 101 -12.89 -9.84 3.00
C ALA A 101 -13.22 -8.43 2.48
N SER A 102 -14.38 -7.87 2.82
CA SER A 102 -14.67 -6.46 2.53
C SER A 102 -13.91 -5.49 3.46
N TRP A 103 -13.42 -5.95 4.60
CA TRP A 103 -12.59 -5.18 5.50
C TRP A 103 -11.12 -5.52 5.33
N ILE A 104 -10.29 -4.52 5.22
CA ILE A 104 -8.84 -4.66 5.08
C ILE A 104 -8.17 -3.79 6.14
N TYR A 105 -7.27 -4.39 6.91
CA TYR A 105 -6.34 -3.67 7.78
C TYR A 105 -5.19 -3.17 6.92
N ALA A 106 -4.87 -1.90 7.02
CA ALA A 106 -3.79 -1.29 6.26
C ALA A 106 -2.98 -0.36 7.14
N MET A 107 -1.71 -0.21 6.82
CA MET A 107 -0.84 0.69 7.55
C MET A 107 0.02 1.55 6.63
N SER A 108 0.36 2.72 7.13
CA SER A 108 1.36 3.60 6.54
C SER A 108 2.42 3.98 7.55
N GLN A 109 3.41 4.75 7.11
CA GLN A 109 4.59 5.10 7.87
C GLN A 109 4.30 5.65 9.27
N GLY A 110 5.20 5.34 10.22
CA GLY A 110 5.20 5.93 11.55
C GLY A 110 4.04 5.51 12.45
N GLY A 111 3.48 4.32 12.19
CA GLY A 111 2.44 3.73 13.04
C GLY A 111 1.02 4.18 12.71
N SER A 112 0.79 4.74 11.53
CA SER A 112 -0.54 4.99 11.03
C SER A 112 -1.18 3.69 10.57
N VAL A 113 -2.12 3.17 11.34
CA VAL A 113 -2.83 1.92 11.08
C VAL A 113 -4.33 2.14 11.16
N GLY A 114 -5.06 1.43 10.31
CA GLY A 114 -6.52 1.49 10.28
C GLY A 114 -7.12 0.33 9.52
N LYS A 115 -8.43 0.38 9.35
CA LYS A 115 -9.16 -0.54 8.48
C LYS A 115 -10.03 0.23 7.50
N TYR A 116 -10.17 -0.35 6.33
CA TYR A 116 -10.93 0.20 5.22
C TYR A 116 -11.94 -0.82 4.72
N ASN A 117 -13.16 -0.39 4.46
CA ASN A 117 -14.21 -1.22 3.85
C ASN A 117 -14.32 -0.92 2.36
N ILE A 118 -14.00 -1.90 1.53
CA ILE A 118 -14.01 -1.77 0.07
C ILE A 118 -15.40 -1.61 -0.54
N LYS A 119 -16.47 -2.02 0.16
CA LYS A 119 -17.84 -1.90 -0.35
C LYS A 119 -18.47 -0.54 -0.05
N THR A 120 -18.10 0.05 1.09
CA THR A 120 -18.71 1.30 1.56
C THR A 120 -17.79 2.51 1.44
N GLY A 121 -16.47 2.29 1.32
CA GLY A 121 -15.46 3.35 1.40
C GLY A 121 -15.20 3.85 2.83
N GLU A 122 -15.79 3.21 3.84
CA GLU A 122 -15.64 3.58 5.23
C GLU A 122 -14.24 3.23 5.75
N SER A 123 -13.64 4.14 6.51
CA SER A 123 -12.30 3.92 7.06
C SER A 123 -12.20 4.39 8.51
N TRP A 124 -11.45 3.67 9.32
CA TRP A 124 -11.17 4.01 10.72
C TRP A 124 -9.70 3.84 11.08
N TYR A 125 -9.16 4.79 11.82
CA TYR A 125 -7.84 4.65 12.42
C TYR A 125 -7.92 3.78 13.68
N MET A 126 -6.92 2.89 13.86
CA MET A 126 -6.85 1.88 14.91
C MET A 126 -5.59 2.06 15.76
N LYS A 127 -5.22 3.28 16.08
CA LYS A 127 -4.01 3.53 16.86
C LYS A 127 -4.12 2.91 18.27
N PRO A 128 -3.14 2.12 18.72
CA PRO A 128 -3.12 1.61 20.09
C PRO A 128 -3.16 2.76 21.10
N PRO A 129 -3.86 2.59 22.25
CA PRO A 129 -3.86 3.60 23.30
C PRO A 129 -2.46 3.77 23.90
N GLN A 130 -2.14 4.98 24.34
CA GLN A 130 -0.94 5.22 25.13
C GLN A 130 -1.07 4.55 26.51
N LEU A 131 0.03 4.03 27.02
CA LEU A 131 0.08 3.42 28.37
C LEU A 131 -0.15 4.46 29.48
N ASP A 132 0.38 5.66 29.27
CA ASP A 132 0.25 6.82 30.15
C ASP A 132 0.54 8.10 29.38
N GLU A 133 0.32 9.27 30.00
CA GLU A 133 0.52 10.59 29.37
C GLU A 133 1.99 10.90 29.02
N LYS A 134 2.95 10.18 29.61
CA LYS A 134 4.40 10.43 29.45
C LYS A 134 5.04 9.51 28.43
N THR A 135 4.44 8.35 28.18
CA THR A 135 4.99 7.33 27.29
C THR A 135 4.47 7.52 25.87
N MET A 136 5.20 8.27 25.06
CA MET A 136 4.89 8.39 23.64
C MET A 136 5.17 7.05 22.92
N LEU A 137 4.21 6.55 22.17
CA LEU A 137 4.40 5.38 21.32
C LEU A 137 5.31 5.75 20.14
N ARG A 138 6.34 4.94 19.94
CA ARG A 138 7.32 5.08 18.85
C ARG A 138 7.19 3.90 17.92
N PHE A 139 6.99 4.16 16.65
CA PHE A 139 6.85 3.16 15.61
C PHE A 139 8.03 3.26 14.65
N ASN A 140 8.48 2.12 14.14
CA ASN A 140 9.32 2.11 12.96
C ASN A 140 8.53 2.67 11.78
N TRP A 141 9.23 3.11 10.75
CA TRP A 141 8.59 3.50 9.52
C TRP A 141 7.71 2.36 8.98
N ASN A 142 8.26 1.19 8.76
CA ASN A 142 7.53 -0.04 8.49
C ASN A 142 7.30 -0.78 9.82
N ALA A 143 6.23 -0.43 10.54
CA ALA A 143 5.85 -1.08 11.78
C ALA A 143 5.26 -2.48 11.48
N ALA A 144 5.53 -3.45 12.36
CA ALA A 144 5.02 -4.80 12.16
C ALA A 144 3.52 -4.90 12.49
N MET A 145 2.74 -5.56 11.63
CA MET A 145 1.35 -5.91 11.85
C MET A 145 1.14 -7.40 11.53
N ALA A 146 0.33 -8.11 12.32
CA ALA A 146 0.06 -9.51 12.10
C ALA A 146 -1.34 -9.91 12.57
N GLN A 147 -1.98 -10.79 11.80
CA GLN A 147 -3.20 -11.49 12.18
C GLN A 147 -2.85 -12.72 13.02
N ASP A 148 -3.60 -12.98 14.08
CA ASP A 148 -3.46 -14.23 14.86
C ASP A 148 -3.99 -15.42 14.03
N PRO A 149 -3.18 -16.45 13.78
CA PRO A 149 -3.62 -17.61 12.99
C PRO A 149 -4.65 -18.50 13.70
N HIS A 150 -4.88 -18.29 15.00
CA HIS A 150 -5.79 -19.07 15.83
C HIS A 150 -7.04 -18.29 16.26
N SER A 151 -7.11 -16.99 15.97
CA SER A 151 -8.22 -16.12 16.38
C SER A 151 -8.45 -15.00 15.38
N ASN A 152 -9.53 -15.10 14.61
CA ASN A 152 -9.90 -14.13 13.58
C ASN A 152 -10.15 -12.71 14.11
N SER A 153 -10.44 -12.57 15.41
CA SER A 153 -10.64 -11.26 16.06
C SER A 153 -9.37 -10.63 16.60
N THR A 154 -8.25 -11.37 16.59
CA THR A 154 -7.02 -10.94 17.24
C THR A 154 -6.00 -10.45 16.21
N ILE A 155 -5.53 -9.23 16.41
CA ILE A 155 -4.44 -8.63 15.64
C ILE A 155 -3.33 -8.12 16.57
N TYR A 156 -2.11 -8.20 16.10
CA TYR A 156 -0.92 -7.68 16.76
C TYR A 156 -0.36 -6.50 16.00
N TYR A 157 0.18 -5.53 16.75
CA TYR A 157 0.82 -4.37 16.15
C TYR A 157 2.05 -3.95 16.96
N GLY A 158 3.15 -3.61 16.29
CA GLY A 158 4.43 -3.31 16.91
C GLY A 158 4.72 -1.82 17.02
N SER A 159 4.91 -1.32 18.25
CA SER A 159 5.67 -0.11 18.53
C SER A 159 6.96 -0.50 19.25
N GLN A 160 7.49 0.31 20.20
CA GLN A 160 8.46 -0.19 21.18
C GLN A 160 7.84 -1.23 22.14
N PHE A 161 6.54 -1.47 22.01
CA PHE A 161 5.77 -2.51 22.70
C PHE A 161 5.06 -3.40 21.67
N LEU A 162 4.68 -4.59 22.10
CA LEU A 162 3.76 -5.42 21.35
C LEU A 162 2.32 -5.13 21.81
N HIS A 163 1.53 -4.59 20.92
CA HIS A 163 0.10 -4.36 21.15
C HIS A 163 -0.71 -5.55 20.65
N LYS A 164 -1.74 -5.91 21.41
CA LYS A 164 -2.69 -6.96 21.06
C LYS A 164 -4.11 -6.40 21.15
N SER A 165 -4.86 -6.49 20.07
CA SER A 165 -6.31 -6.31 20.06
C SER A 165 -6.98 -7.66 19.94
N THR A 166 -8.07 -7.89 20.68
CA THR A 166 -8.90 -9.11 20.60
C THR A 166 -10.28 -8.84 20.01
N ASN A 167 -10.52 -7.64 19.53
CA ASN A 167 -11.79 -7.16 19.00
C ASN A 167 -11.64 -6.44 17.64
N LYS A 168 -10.72 -6.92 16.81
CA LYS A 168 -10.49 -6.38 15.46
C LYS A 168 -10.10 -4.88 15.44
N GLY A 169 -9.44 -4.41 16.50
CA GLY A 169 -8.96 -3.03 16.62
C GLY A 169 -10.02 -2.00 17.01
N ALA A 170 -11.18 -2.44 17.50
CA ALA A 170 -12.24 -1.56 17.98
C ALA A 170 -11.95 -1.02 19.39
#